data_a93193fd8e15b0053d2dca1accfa9464
#
_entry.id   a93193fd8e15b0053d2dca1accfa9464
#
_cell.length_a   1.000
_cell.length_b   1.000
_cell.length_c   1.000
_cell.angle_alpha   90.00
_cell.angle_beta   90.00
_cell.angle_gamma   90.00
#
_symmetry.space_group_name_H-M   'P 1'
#
loop_
_entity.id
_entity.type
_entity.pdbx_description
1 polymer ?
#
loop_
_entity_poly.entity_id
_entity_poly.type
_entity_poly.pdbx_seq_one_letter_code
_entity_poly.pdbx_strand_id
1 'polypeptide(L)'
;HLREDRRHISDDDISRLSHEITVPLNLEMAATPEMLEIALRHKPHAACIVPEKREERTTEGGLDAVTGRQHLAPYVEALGEAGIRTSLFVEPEPAQLDAALALGAPVVELHTGAYCEAANDARQFERILTAATHAENIGLECHAGHGLSFDTVGPVAAIPTIVELNIGHFLIGEAIFGGLESSIKRMRALMDKARAETSGQRIA
;
A
#
# COMPACT_ATOMS: atom_id res chain seq x y z
N HIS A 1 5.65 2.05 -8.69
CA HIS A 1 4.92 0.98 -9.37
C HIS A 1 5.47 0.76 -10.79
N LEU A 2 6.05 -0.40 -11.06
CA LEU A 2 6.38 -0.85 -12.40
C LEU A 2 5.19 -1.64 -12.96
N ARG A 3 4.33 -0.97 -13.71
CA ARG A 3 3.20 -1.63 -14.38
C ARG A 3 3.69 -2.48 -15.55
N GLU A 4 2.92 -3.54 -15.90
CA GLU A 4 3.22 -4.38 -17.06
C GLU A 4 3.34 -3.58 -18.37
N ASP A 5 2.58 -2.49 -18.53
CA ASP A 5 2.61 -1.61 -19.70
C ASP A 5 3.64 -0.46 -19.60
N ARG A 6 4.42 -0.39 -18.53
CA ARG A 6 5.49 0.62 -18.30
C ARG A 6 5.01 2.08 -18.40
N ARG A 7 3.72 2.38 -18.15
CA ARG A 7 3.15 3.73 -18.32
C ARG A 7 3.66 4.75 -17.30
N HIS A 8 4.14 4.33 -16.15
CA HIS A 8 4.60 5.24 -15.08
C HIS A 8 6.11 5.32 -14.99
N ILE A 9 6.76 4.16 -14.94
CA ILE A 9 8.21 4.02 -14.87
C ILE A 9 8.66 2.87 -15.77
N SER A 10 9.95 2.87 -16.12
CA SER A 10 10.60 1.89 -16.99
C SER A 10 11.43 0.86 -16.19
N ASP A 11 11.88 -0.18 -16.87
CA ASP A 11 12.82 -1.17 -16.30
C ASP A 11 14.13 -0.51 -15.89
N ASP A 12 14.60 0.50 -16.65
CA ASP A 12 15.79 1.28 -16.30
C ASP A 12 15.61 2.07 -15.01
N ASP A 13 14.39 2.61 -14.75
CA ASP A 13 14.10 3.31 -13.51
C ASP A 13 14.19 2.37 -12.31
N ILE A 14 13.65 1.15 -12.39
CA ILE A 14 13.77 0.14 -11.32
C ILE A 14 15.24 -0.24 -11.11
N SER A 15 15.98 -0.45 -12.17
CA SER A 15 17.42 -0.75 -12.09
C SER A 15 18.18 0.36 -11.37
N ARG A 16 17.92 1.62 -11.72
CA ARG A 16 18.56 2.78 -11.08
C ARG A 16 18.10 2.94 -9.61
N LEU A 17 16.80 2.87 -9.34
CA LEU A 17 16.27 2.99 -7.99
C LEU A 17 16.88 1.95 -7.06
N SER A 18 16.97 0.68 -7.49
CA SER A 18 17.53 -0.38 -6.65
C SER A 18 19.00 -0.17 -6.26
N HIS A 19 19.75 0.65 -6.99
CA HIS A 19 21.17 0.92 -6.74
C HIS A 19 21.47 2.32 -6.18
N GLU A 20 20.64 3.32 -6.52
CA GLU A 20 20.96 4.73 -6.24
C GLU A 20 20.27 5.26 -4.98
N ILE A 21 19.10 4.72 -4.57
CA ILE A 21 18.41 5.22 -3.40
C ILE A 21 18.99 4.64 -2.10
N THR A 22 18.93 5.43 -1.03
CA THR A 22 19.40 5.04 0.30
C THR A 22 18.28 4.68 1.27
N VAL A 23 17.02 4.78 0.81
CA VAL A 23 15.82 4.41 1.55
C VAL A 23 15.29 3.07 1.06
N PRO A 24 14.52 2.32 1.86
CA PRO A 24 13.93 1.06 1.42
C PRO A 24 13.06 1.25 0.17
N LEU A 25 13.24 0.39 -0.83
CA LEU A 25 12.38 0.34 -2.01
C LEU A 25 11.24 -0.64 -1.76
N ASN A 26 10.00 -0.17 -1.88
CA ASN A 26 8.80 -0.99 -1.94
C ASN A 26 8.31 -1.04 -3.40
N LEU A 27 8.43 -2.18 -4.05
CA LEU A 27 8.05 -2.39 -5.45
C LEU A 27 6.58 -2.81 -5.55
N GLU A 28 5.74 -1.93 -6.06
CA GLU A 28 4.36 -2.29 -6.41
C GLU A 28 4.33 -3.01 -7.77
N MET A 29 3.70 -4.19 -7.85
CA MET A 29 3.73 -5.05 -9.03
C MET A 29 2.49 -5.93 -9.18
N ALA A 30 2.18 -6.32 -10.41
CA ALA A 30 1.18 -7.36 -10.70
C ALA A 30 1.72 -8.76 -10.35
N ALA A 31 0.81 -9.69 -10.04
CA ALA A 31 1.13 -11.11 -9.87
C ALA A 31 1.30 -11.80 -11.23
N THR A 32 2.40 -11.52 -11.92
CA THR A 32 2.75 -12.14 -13.21
C THR A 32 4.17 -12.69 -13.20
N PRO A 33 4.49 -13.70 -14.03
CA PRO A 33 5.84 -14.26 -14.08
C PRO A 33 6.91 -13.22 -14.41
N GLU A 34 6.62 -12.27 -15.31
CA GLU A 34 7.55 -11.21 -15.69
C GLU A 34 7.88 -10.30 -14.49
N MET A 35 6.84 -9.83 -13.77
CA MET A 35 7.03 -8.95 -12.62
C MET A 35 7.75 -9.68 -11.47
N LEU A 36 7.47 -10.95 -11.25
CA LEU A 36 8.20 -11.77 -10.29
C LEU A 36 9.68 -11.87 -10.65
N GLU A 37 10.01 -12.15 -11.92
CA GLU A 37 11.42 -12.20 -12.38
C GLU A 37 12.15 -10.89 -12.12
N ILE A 38 11.50 -9.75 -12.38
CA ILE A 38 12.04 -8.41 -12.12
C ILE A 38 12.28 -8.20 -10.62
N ALA A 39 11.31 -8.53 -9.78
CA ALA A 39 11.44 -8.43 -8.32
C ALA A 39 12.60 -9.30 -7.79
N LEU A 40 12.69 -10.56 -8.24
CA LEU A 40 13.77 -11.48 -7.84
C LEU A 40 15.15 -11.01 -8.31
N ARG A 41 15.24 -10.34 -9.46
CA ARG A 41 16.48 -9.78 -10.01
C ARG A 41 16.97 -8.58 -9.21
N HIS A 42 16.07 -7.64 -8.89
CA HIS A 42 16.43 -6.38 -8.24
C HIS A 42 16.39 -6.43 -6.72
N LYS A 43 15.72 -7.42 -6.14
CA LYS A 43 15.61 -7.67 -4.69
C LYS A 43 15.27 -6.40 -3.89
N PRO A 44 14.13 -5.75 -4.16
CA PRO A 44 13.68 -4.62 -3.38
C PRO A 44 13.51 -5.03 -1.91
N HIS A 45 13.47 -4.07 -0.99
CA HIS A 45 13.20 -4.31 0.42
C HIS A 45 11.83 -4.95 0.64
N ALA A 46 10.83 -4.50 -0.12
CA ALA A 46 9.48 -5.02 -0.10
C ALA A 46 8.87 -5.06 -1.50
N ALA A 47 7.85 -5.89 -1.68
CA ALA A 47 7.00 -5.91 -2.86
C ALA A 47 5.53 -5.93 -2.45
N CYS A 48 4.74 -5.02 -3.03
CA CYS A 48 3.30 -4.99 -2.87
C CYS A 48 2.63 -5.58 -4.12
N ILE A 49 1.90 -6.67 -3.96
CA ILE A 49 1.16 -7.27 -5.07
C ILE A 49 -0.19 -6.57 -5.20
N VAL A 50 -0.46 -6.05 -6.40
CA VAL A 50 -1.69 -5.31 -6.73
C VAL A 50 -2.39 -5.90 -7.95
N PRO A 51 -3.72 -5.70 -8.11
CA PRO A 51 -4.38 -6.01 -9.37
C PRO A 51 -3.99 -4.99 -10.43
N GLU A 52 -3.77 -5.43 -11.67
CA GLU A 52 -3.59 -4.53 -12.81
C GLU A 52 -4.61 -4.84 -13.90
N LYS A 53 -5.35 -3.81 -14.31
CA LYS A 53 -6.21 -3.84 -15.48
C LYS A 53 -5.79 -2.73 -16.44
N ARG A 54 -5.68 -3.03 -17.73
CA ARG A 54 -5.20 -2.08 -18.75
C ARG A 54 -6.06 -0.84 -18.88
N GLU A 55 -7.34 -0.97 -18.64
CA GLU A 55 -8.35 0.09 -18.75
C GLU A 55 -8.25 1.09 -17.60
N GLU A 56 -7.76 0.69 -16.44
CA GLU A 56 -7.62 1.55 -15.27
C GLU A 56 -6.39 2.47 -15.39
N ARG A 57 -6.54 3.74 -15.01
CA ARG A 57 -5.43 4.71 -15.00
C ARG A 57 -4.47 4.46 -13.84
N THR A 58 -5.02 4.08 -12.72
CA THR A 58 -4.34 3.66 -11.48
C THR A 58 -4.99 2.37 -11.02
N THR A 59 -4.47 1.73 -9.99
CA THR A 59 -5.08 0.54 -9.40
C THR A 59 -6.40 0.92 -8.72
N GLU A 60 -7.52 0.47 -9.25
CA GLU A 60 -8.88 0.82 -8.80
C GLU A 60 -9.55 -0.35 -8.08
N GLY A 61 -9.10 -0.68 -6.88
CA GLY A 61 -9.64 -1.78 -6.07
C GLY A 61 -8.57 -2.73 -5.60
N GLY A 62 -8.86 -3.46 -4.54
CA GLY A 62 -7.98 -4.45 -3.96
C GLY A 62 -7.96 -5.77 -4.72
N LEU A 63 -6.93 -6.59 -4.48
CA LEU A 63 -6.90 -8.00 -4.86
C LEU A 63 -8.05 -8.75 -4.20
N ASP A 64 -8.61 -9.71 -4.91
CA ASP A 64 -9.41 -10.77 -4.29
C ASP A 64 -8.47 -11.91 -3.85
N ALA A 65 -7.94 -11.81 -2.64
CA ALA A 65 -7.05 -12.82 -2.09
C ALA A 65 -7.79 -14.11 -1.71
N VAL A 66 -9.09 -14.05 -1.48
CA VAL A 66 -9.92 -15.22 -1.15
C VAL A 66 -10.05 -16.14 -2.35
N THR A 67 -10.56 -15.63 -3.49
CA THR A 67 -10.75 -16.45 -4.69
C THR A 67 -9.48 -16.60 -5.51
N GLY A 68 -8.57 -15.62 -5.46
CA GLY A 68 -7.27 -15.61 -6.15
C GLY A 68 -6.17 -16.44 -5.48
N ARG A 69 -6.46 -17.13 -4.37
CA ARG A 69 -5.46 -17.82 -3.54
C ARG A 69 -4.51 -18.72 -4.31
N GLN A 70 -5.04 -19.55 -5.21
CA GLN A 70 -4.21 -20.48 -6.00
C GLN A 70 -3.26 -19.76 -6.96
N HIS A 71 -3.69 -18.62 -7.49
CA HIS A 71 -2.88 -17.79 -8.36
C HIS A 71 -1.80 -17.03 -7.59
N LEU A 72 -2.14 -16.47 -6.43
CA LEU A 72 -1.22 -15.63 -5.65
C LEU A 72 -0.15 -16.41 -4.87
N ALA A 73 -0.46 -17.65 -4.45
CA ALA A 73 0.41 -18.46 -3.61
C ALA A 73 1.86 -18.57 -4.13
N PRO A 74 2.12 -18.94 -5.40
CA PRO A 74 3.50 -19.08 -5.88
C PRO A 74 4.30 -17.77 -5.89
N TYR A 75 3.64 -16.62 -6.02
CA TYR A 75 4.30 -15.30 -5.98
C TYR A 75 4.69 -14.91 -4.56
N VAL A 76 3.78 -15.09 -3.60
CA VAL A 76 4.05 -14.81 -2.19
C VAL A 76 5.16 -15.71 -1.67
N GLU A 77 5.13 -17.00 -2.00
CA GLU A 77 6.16 -17.98 -1.63
C GLU A 77 7.52 -17.58 -2.21
N ALA A 78 7.63 -17.37 -3.52
CA ALA A 78 8.90 -17.04 -4.19
C ALA A 78 9.51 -15.72 -3.69
N LEU A 79 8.69 -14.69 -3.46
CA LEU A 79 9.16 -13.42 -2.89
C LEU A 79 9.67 -13.63 -1.46
N GLY A 80 8.95 -14.39 -0.64
CA GLY A 80 9.34 -14.72 0.74
C GLY A 80 10.65 -15.51 0.81
N GLU A 81 10.82 -16.53 -0.04
CA GLU A 81 12.07 -17.30 -0.14
C GLU A 81 13.27 -16.44 -0.56
N ALA A 82 13.02 -15.41 -1.38
CA ALA A 82 14.06 -14.45 -1.78
C ALA A 82 14.35 -13.39 -0.69
N GLY A 83 13.66 -13.43 0.45
CA GLY A 83 13.81 -12.45 1.52
C GLY A 83 13.17 -11.09 1.23
N ILE A 84 12.27 -11.02 0.24
CA ILE A 84 11.52 -9.82 -0.12
C ILE A 84 10.23 -9.79 0.72
N ARG A 85 10.06 -8.72 1.50
CA ARG A 85 8.88 -8.55 2.35
C ARG A 85 7.65 -8.30 1.50
N THR A 86 6.69 -9.22 1.53
CA THR A 86 5.53 -9.17 0.64
C THR A 86 4.32 -8.58 1.33
N SER A 87 3.65 -7.62 0.69
CA SER A 87 2.32 -7.13 1.06
C SER A 87 1.30 -7.44 -0.04
N LEU A 88 0.04 -7.63 0.36
CA LEU A 88 -1.08 -7.75 -0.57
C LEU A 88 -1.98 -6.52 -0.43
N PHE A 89 -2.23 -5.84 -1.55
CA PHE A 89 -3.15 -4.71 -1.63
C PHE A 89 -4.58 -5.23 -1.73
N VAL A 90 -5.36 -5.08 -0.67
CA VAL A 90 -6.67 -5.72 -0.52
C VAL A 90 -7.76 -4.72 -0.10
N GLU A 91 -9.01 -5.06 -0.37
CA GLU A 91 -10.13 -4.35 0.23
C GLU A 91 -10.11 -4.49 1.77
N PRO A 92 -10.57 -3.46 2.52
CA PRO A 92 -10.61 -3.48 3.98
C PRO A 92 -11.73 -4.39 4.51
N GLU A 93 -11.59 -5.69 4.25
CA GLU A 93 -12.54 -6.76 4.64
C GLU A 93 -11.77 -7.87 5.37
N PRO A 94 -12.20 -8.28 6.58
CA PRO A 94 -11.51 -9.30 7.36
C PRO A 94 -11.19 -10.59 6.59
N ALA A 95 -12.09 -11.04 5.73
CA ALA A 95 -11.88 -12.25 4.93
C ALA A 95 -10.68 -12.14 3.97
N GLN A 96 -10.40 -10.95 3.44
CA GLN A 96 -9.24 -10.71 2.58
C GLN A 96 -7.94 -10.77 3.39
N LEU A 97 -7.97 -10.27 4.63
CA LEU A 97 -6.82 -10.30 5.53
C LEU A 97 -6.52 -11.74 5.99
N ASP A 98 -7.55 -12.51 6.33
CA ASP A 98 -7.42 -13.93 6.68
C ASP A 98 -6.82 -14.72 5.51
N ALA A 99 -7.24 -14.41 4.29
CA ALA A 99 -6.68 -15.03 3.09
C ALA A 99 -5.22 -14.64 2.85
N ALA A 100 -4.85 -13.37 3.08
CA ALA A 100 -3.47 -12.89 2.97
C ALA A 100 -2.55 -13.60 3.99
N LEU A 101 -3.00 -13.73 5.24
CA LEU A 101 -2.29 -14.48 6.28
C LEU A 101 -2.11 -15.94 5.87
N ALA A 102 -3.17 -16.58 5.37
CA ALA A 102 -3.12 -17.98 4.93
C ALA A 102 -2.24 -18.21 3.69
N LEU A 103 -1.97 -17.16 2.90
CA LEU A 103 -0.98 -17.15 1.81
C LEU A 103 0.46 -17.00 2.32
N GLY A 104 0.65 -16.60 3.58
CA GLY A 104 1.98 -16.34 4.15
C GLY A 104 2.49 -14.91 3.92
N ALA A 105 1.66 -13.99 3.45
CA ALA A 105 2.04 -12.58 3.37
C ALA A 105 2.11 -11.97 4.79
N PRO A 106 3.25 -11.35 5.19
CA PRO A 106 3.38 -10.76 6.52
C PRO A 106 2.71 -9.40 6.64
N VAL A 107 2.31 -8.80 5.54
CA VAL A 107 1.78 -7.43 5.46
C VAL A 107 0.54 -7.40 4.57
N VAL A 108 -0.41 -6.54 4.93
CA VAL A 108 -1.52 -6.13 4.05
C VAL A 108 -1.51 -4.62 3.88
N GLU A 109 -1.86 -4.16 2.68
CA GLU A 109 -2.15 -2.76 2.42
C GLU A 109 -3.64 -2.62 2.14
N LEU A 110 -4.34 -1.85 2.98
CA LEU A 110 -5.77 -1.60 2.87
C LEU A 110 -6.05 -0.56 1.78
N HIS A 111 -6.92 -0.89 0.84
CA HIS A 111 -7.41 0.04 -0.18
C HIS A 111 -8.29 1.11 0.46
N THR A 112 -7.90 2.39 0.34
CA THR A 112 -8.62 3.52 0.94
C THR A 112 -9.47 4.31 -0.05
N GLY A 113 -9.56 3.90 -1.32
CA GLY A 113 -10.23 4.64 -2.39
C GLY A 113 -11.69 4.97 -2.07
N ALA A 114 -12.49 3.98 -1.69
CA ALA A 114 -13.90 4.20 -1.33
C ALA A 114 -14.09 5.21 -0.18
N TYR A 115 -13.18 5.23 0.80
CA TYR A 115 -13.17 6.23 1.85
C TYR A 115 -12.82 7.63 1.31
N CYS A 116 -11.83 7.72 0.43
CA CYS A 116 -11.38 9.00 -0.13
C CYS A 116 -12.43 9.63 -1.06
N GLU A 117 -13.15 8.82 -1.82
CA GLU A 117 -14.23 9.26 -2.71
C GLU A 117 -15.49 9.70 -1.93
N ALA A 118 -15.76 9.06 -0.80
CA ALA A 118 -16.92 9.29 0.06
C ALA A 118 -16.49 9.73 1.46
N ALA A 119 -15.64 10.76 1.56
CA ALA A 119 -15.01 11.20 2.82
C ALA A 119 -16.02 11.57 3.94
N ASN A 120 -17.28 11.81 3.61
CA ASN A 120 -18.35 12.07 4.59
C ASN A 120 -19.15 10.80 4.97
N ASP A 121 -18.86 9.65 4.39
CA ASP A 121 -19.48 8.38 4.76
C ASP A 121 -18.67 7.68 5.86
N ALA A 122 -19.11 7.85 7.10
CA ALA A 122 -18.46 7.23 8.26
C ALA A 122 -18.31 5.71 8.15
N ARG A 123 -19.15 5.03 7.36
CA ARG A 123 -19.07 3.58 7.16
C ARG A 123 -17.79 3.17 6.44
N GLN A 124 -17.30 3.99 5.52
CA GLN A 124 -16.05 3.68 4.79
C GLN A 124 -14.83 3.77 5.72
N PHE A 125 -14.83 4.76 6.62
CA PHE A 125 -13.79 4.85 7.65
C PHE A 125 -13.86 3.68 8.64
N GLU A 126 -15.06 3.31 9.09
CA GLU A 126 -15.27 2.19 10.01
C GLU A 126 -14.78 0.85 9.42
N ARG A 127 -14.93 0.64 8.11
CA ARG A 127 -14.38 -0.53 7.41
C ARG A 127 -12.86 -0.58 7.55
N ILE A 128 -12.17 0.55 7.31
CA ILE A 128 -10.71 0.63 7.45
C ILE A 128 -10.29 0.36 8.89
N LEU A 129 -10.96 0.99 9.86
CA LEU A 129 -10.66 0.82 11.28
C LEU A 129 -10.86 -0.64 11.73
N THR A 130 -11.95 -1.27 11.32
CA THR A 130 -12.26 -2.67 11.61
C THR A 130 -11.20 -3.59 11.01
N ALA A 131 -10.84 -3.39 9.74
CA ALA A 131 -9.83 -4.20 9.07
C ALA A 131 -8.43 -4.02 9.69
N ALA A 132 -8.04 -2.78 10.03
CA ALA A 132 -6.75 -2.51 10.68
C ALA A 132 -6.66 -3.13 12.08
N THR A 133 -7.76 -3.11 12.84
CA THR A 133 -7.86 -3.80 14.13
C THR A 133 -7.80 -5.32 13.97
N HIS A 134 -8.45 -5.85 12.94
CA HIS A 134 -8.40 -7.29 12.63
C HIS A 134 -6.98 -7.72 12.26
N ALA A 135 -6.28 -6.95 11.42
CA ALA A 135 -4.89 -7.21 11.05
C ALA A 135 -3.99 -7.36 12.30
N GLU A 136 -4.09 -6.44 13.26
CA GLU A 136 -3.35 -6.51 14.52
C GLU A 136 -3.67 -7.80 15.29
N ASN A 137 -4.96 -8.14 15.41
CA ASN A 137 -5.41 -9.33 16.16
C ASN A 137 -4.91 -10.65 15.58
N ILE A 138 -4.71 -10.72 14.25
CA ILE A 138 -4.22 -11.93 13.57
C ILE A 138 -2.71 -11.88 13.29
N GLY A 139 -2.01 -10.82 13.72
CA GLY A 139 -0.56 -10.68 13.63
C GLY A 139 -0.04 -10.23 12.26
N LEU A 140 -0.88 -9.60 11.43
CA LEU A 140 -0.46 -8.95 10.20
C LEU A 140 -0.02 -7.51 10.47
N GLU A 141 1.05 -7.07 9.83
CA GLU A 141 1.36 -5.65 9.73
C GLU A 141 0.39 -4.99 8.75
N CYS A 142 -0.12 -3.81 9.11
CA CYS A 142 -1.15 -3.12 8.35
C CYS A 142 -0.62 -1.80 7.78
N HIS A 143 -0.68 -1.69 6.46
CA HIS A 143 -0.47 -0.47 5.70
C HIS A 143 -1.81 0.00 5.12
N ALA A 144 -1.84 1.21 4.56
CA ALA A 144 -3.00 1.70 3.83
C ALA A 144 -2.58 2.64 2.69
N GLY A 145 -3.34 2.66 1.62
CA GLY A 145 -3.00 3.48 0.46
C GLY A 145 -4.13 3.63 -0.53
N HIS A 146 -3.85 4.39 -1.55
CA HIS A 146 -4.71 4.77 -2.66
C HIS A 146 -5.75 5.85 -2.32
N GLY A 147 -5.72 6.93 -3.09
CA GLY A 147 -6.70 8.02 -3.01
C GLY A 147 -6.48 9.04 -1.88
N LEU A 148 -5.58 8.78 -0.94
CA LEU A 148 -5.32 9.70 0.16
C LEU A 148 -4.81 11.05 -0.32
N SER A 149 -5.38 12.12 0.26
CA SER A 149 -5.07 13.53 0.00
C SER A 149 -4.72 14.25 1.31
N PHE A 150 -4.40 15.54 1.23
CA PHE A 150 -4.21 16.37 2.44
C PHE A 150 -5.45 16.42 3.34
N ASP A 151 -6.64 16.30 2.75
CA ASP A 151 -7.91 16.41 3.48
C ASP A 151 -8.35 15.07 4.10
N THR A 152 -7.91 13.94 3.53
CA THR A 152 -8.35 12.59 3.93
C THR A 152 -7.33 11.81 4.74
N VAL A 153 -6.06 12.21 4.72
CA VAL A 153 -4.97 11.45 5.37
C VAL A 153 -5.06 11.41 6.90
N GLY A 154 -5.54 12.48 7.54
CA GLY A 154 -5.51 12.63 8.99
C GLY A 154 -6.17 11.48 9.75
N PRO A 155 -7.47 11.18 9.51
CA PRO A 155 -8.15 10.09 10.21
C PRO A 155 -7.47 8.73 10.02
N VAL A 156 -7.00 8.39 8.81
CA VAL A 156 -6.32 7.13 8.54
C VAL A 156 -4.96 7.07 9.23
N ALA A 157 -4.18 8.16 9.17
CA ALA A 157 -2.91 8.27 9.89
C ALA A 157 -3.08 8.18 11.41
N ALA A 158 -4.22 8.55 11.97
CA ALA A 158 -4.53 8.45 13.39
C ALA A 158 -4.76 7.01 13.86
N ILE A 159 -5.03 6.05 12.99
CA ILE A 159 -5.23 4.64 13.36
C ILE A 159 -3.88 4.05 13.80
N PRO A 160 -3.69 3.67 15.09
CA PRO A 160 -2.38 3.29 15.61
C PRO A 160 -1.79 2.04 14.95
N THR A 161 -2.64 1.13 14.51
CA THR A 161 -2.26 -0.16 13.92
C THR A 161 -1.84 -0.05 12.45
N ILE A 162 -2.11 1.08 11.78
CA ILE A 162 -1.60 1.36 10.43
C ILE A 162 -0.22 2.02 10.59
N VAL A 163 0.83 1.36 10.11
CA VAL A 163 2.23 1.80 10.33
C VAL A 163 2.86 2.45 9.10
N GLU A 164 2.27 2.29 7.91
CA GLU A 164 2.74 2.87 6.66
C GLU A 164 1.56 3.36 5.81
N LEU A 165 1.73 4.50 5.13
CA LEU A 165 0.79 5.03 4.15
C LEU A 165 1.47 5.17 2.79
N ASN A 166 0.87 4.56 1.75
CA ASN A 166 1.36 4.61 0.38
C ASN A 166 0.55 5.62 -0.43
N ILE A 167 1.18 6.78 -0.75
CA ILE A 167 0.52 7.93 -1.38
C ILE A 167 1.36 8.41 -2.56
N GLY A 168 0.98 8.07 -3.77
CA GLY A 168 1.70 8.44 -4.99
C GLY A 168 0.97 9.49 -5.81
N HIS A 169 -0.15 9.13 -6.41
CA HIS A 169 -0.87 9.92 -7.41
C HIS A 169 -1.14 11.37 -6.96
N PHE A 170 -1.70 11.53 -5.77
CA PHE A 170 -2.00 12.85 -5.20
C PHE A 170 -0.75 13.71 -5.02
N LEU A 171 0.33 13.14 -4.45
CA LEU A 171 1.58 13.87 -4.20
C LEU A 171 2.25 14.34 -5.48
N ILE A 172 2.24 13.51 -6.52
CA ILE A 172 2.78 13.90 -7.85
C ILE A 172 1.93 15.00 -8.47
N GLY A 173 0.61 14.91 -8.38
CA GLY A 173 -0.31 15.97 -8.86
C GLY A 173 -0.04 17.31 -8.16
N GLU A 174 0.03 17.32 -6.84
CA GLU A 174 0.34 18.52 -6.04
C GLU A 174 1.75 19.07 -6.33
N ALA A 175 2.70 18.18 -6.62
CA ALA A 175 4.07 18.56 -6.92
C ALA A 175 4.21 19.43 -8.18
N ILE A 176 3.27 19.33 -9.12
CA ILE A 176 3.22 20.19 -10.32
C ILE A 176 3.09 21.68 -9.94
N PHE A 177 2.36 21.96 -8.86
CA PHE A 177 2.11 23.34 -8.41
C PHE A 177 3.11 23.81 -7.35
N GLY A 178 3.40 22.97 -6.35
CA GLY A 178 4.17 23.35 -5.16
C GLY A 178 5.58 22.75 -5.06
N GLY A 179 5.93 21.85 -5.96
CA GLY A 179 7.17 21.05 -5.91
C GLY A 179 7.03 19.81 -5.03
N LEU A 180 7.79 18.77 -5.35
CA LEU A 180 7.69 17.46 -4.70
C LEU A 180 8.08 17.53 -3.21
N GLU A 181 9.15 18.24 -2.88
CA GLU A 181 9.62 18.40 -1.50
C GLU A 181 8.56 19.05 -0.61
N SER A 182 7.91 20.12 -1.10
CA SER A 182 6.84 20.82 -0.37
C SER A 182 5.64 19.91 -0.13
N SER A 183 5.21 19.17 -1.16
CA SER A 183 4.07 18.24 -1.08
C SER A 183 4.34 17.12 -0.08
N ILE A 184 5.53 16.51 -0.12
CA ILE A 184 5.92 15.45 0.81
C ILE A 184 6.00 15.99 2.25
N LYS A 185 6.62 17.14 2.48
CA LYS A 185 6.73 17.76 3.82
C LYS A 185 5.36 18.10 4.41
N ARG A 186 4.44 18.62 3.58
CA ARG A 186 3.08 18.93 4.01
C ARG A 186 2.32 17.66 4.39
N MET A 187 2.39 16.62 3.56
CA MET A 187 1.75 15.33 3.86
C MET A 187 2.29 14.75 5.16
N ARG A 188 3.62 14.72 5.32
CA ARG A 188 4.26 14.22 6.53
C ARG A 188 3.81 14.98 7.77
N ALA A 189 3.76 16.31 7.71
CA ALA A 189 3.30 17.12 8.84
C ALA A 189 1.86 16.84 9.27
N LEU A 190 0.96 16.56 8.29
CA LEU A 190 -0.42 16.16 8.59
C LEU A 190 -0.49 14.78 9.25
N MET A 191 0.28 13.82 8.79
CA MET A 191 0.38 12.49 9.39
C MET A 191 0.93 12.57 10.83
N ASP A 192 2.01 13.28 11.03
CA ASP A 192 2.67 13.44 12.34
C ASP A 192 1.73 14.14 13.35
N LYS A 193 1.01 15.17 12.89
CA LYS A 193 -0.01 15.86 13.71
C LYS A 193 -1.11 14.90 14.15
N ALA A 194 -1.71 14.15 13.22
CA ALA A 194 -2.77 13.21 13.54
C ALA A 194 -2.32 12.13 14.54
N ARG A 195 -1.10 11.64 14.39
CA ARG A 195 -0.49 10.67 15.30
C ARG A 195 -0.26 11.22 16.70
N ALA A 196 0.25 12.46 16.80
CA ALA A 196 0.49 13.13 18.09
C ALA A 196 -0.81 13.36 18.87
N GLU A 197 -1.88 13.78 18.20
CA GLU A 197 -3.20 14.00 18.80
C GLU A 197 -3.78 12.70 19.40
N THR A 198 -3.65 11.57 18.71
CA THR A 198 -4.11 10.27 19.20
C THR A 198 -3.27 9.76 20.38
N SER A 199 -1.96 9.96 20.35
CA SER A 199 -1.07 9.56 21.45
C SER A 199 -1.32 10.39 22.73
N GLY A 200 -1.65 11.67 22.59
CA GLY A 200 -2.01 12.55 23.70
C GLY A 200 -3.35 12.19 24.39
N GLN A 201 -4.30 11.64 23.64
CA GLN A 201 -5.59 11.21 24.19
C GLN A 201 -5.51 9.93 25.03
N ARG A 202 -4.46 9.10 24.87
CA ARG A 202 -4.25 7.87 25.65
C ARG A 202 -3.61 8.12 27.03
N ILE A 203 -3.14 9.34 27.32
CA ILE A 203 -2.46 9.70 28.58
C ILE A 203 -3.41 10.49 29.52
N ALA A 204 -4.59 10.87 29.07
CA ALA A 204 -5.61 11.57 29.85
C ALA A 204 -6.76 10.62 30.27
#